data_bf44782ff924546353a79e1b43455cea
#
_entry.id   bf44782ff924546353a79e1b43455cea
#
_cell.length_a   1.000
_cell.length_b   1.000
_cell.length_c   1.000
_cell.angle_alpha   90.00
_cell.angle_beta   90.00
_cell.angle_gamma   90.00
#
_symmetry.space_group_name_H-M   'P 1'
#
loop_
_entity.id
_entity.type
_entity.pdbx_description
1 polymer ?
#
loop_
_entity_poly.entity_id
_entity_poly.type
_entity_poly.pdbx_seq_one_letter_code
_entity_poly.pdbx_strand_id
1 'polypeptide(L)'
;MIKVGLIGGGGIASAHIKGYRGHADKIGITAVADAVEETAKARGEELGATPYTDYREMLANEDLDAVDICLPHHLHRDAIVAAAEAGRHILCEKPLCLTADEAADVRAAVTEHGVTLMCAHNQLFMPTVAKAKELIEAGTIGTVYEVRTTDSFYNDFDPSSMGWRASSKTSGGGELIDTGYHPTYLMLHLAGGLPVEATAMLSTHRLKFMEGEDSAQVLIKFDNGVVGQLVTSWAYEPAASTERFSAVGELGSLHSDGTSLSYRLRSGETETFELESVDTFVAEIGHFAESLRTKSRPIHTEEEGIAVLGILLAAYEGSRSKTIAPVLKV
;
A
#
# COMPACT_ATOMS: atom_id res chain seq x y z
N MET A 1 3.46 -5.41 26.10
CA MET A 1 3.79 -5.88 24.75
C MET A 1 2.48 -6.08 24.02
N ILE A 2 2.30 -5.48 22.86
CA ILE A 2 1.11 -5.62 22.03
C ILE A 2 1.10 -7.02 21.42
N LYS A 3 -0.01 -7.76 21.58
CA LYS A 3 -0.19 -9.13 21.08
C LYS A 3 -0.89 -9.10 19.73
N VAL A 4 -0.30 -9.72 18.71
CA VAL A 4 -0.80 -9.70 17.34
C VAL A 4 -1.13 -11.11 16.87
N GLY A 5 -2.29 -11.26 16.21
CA GLY A 5 -2.63 -12.43 15.41
C GLY A 5 -2.23 -12.22 13.96
N LEU A 6 -1.37 -13.07 13.40
CA LEU A 6 -1.03 -13.05 11.98
C LEU A 6 -2.06 -13.84 11.19
N ILE A 7 -2.71 -13.20 10.21
CA ILE A 7 -3.69 -13.83 9.31
C ILE A 7 -3.07 -13.97 7.93
N GLY A 8 -2.69 -15.18 7.55
CA GLY A 8 -1.93 -15.53 6.35
C GLY A 8 -0.44 -15.65 6.60
N GLY A 9 0.09 -16.87 6.44
CA GLY A 9 1.51 -17.22 6.65
C GLY A 9 2.34 -17.26 5.35
N GLY A 10 1.82 -16.67 4.25
CA GLY A 10 2.43 -16.71 2.92
C GLY A 10 3.72 -15.89 2.78
N GLY A 11 4.10 -15.61 1.52
CA GLY A 11 5.38 -14.96 1.21
C GLY A 11 5.57 -13.60 1.86
N ILE A 12 4.56 -12.70 1.78
CA ILE A 12 4.64 -11.35 2.34
C ILE A 12 4.73 -11.35 3.87
N ALA A 13 4.11 -12.33 4.54
CA ALA A 13 4.21 -12.48 5.98
C ALA A 13 5.67 -12.56 6.48
N SER A 14 6.59 -13.09 5.67
CA SER A 14 8.02 -13.15 6.03
C SER A 14 8.66 -11.77 6.20
N ALA A 15 8.24 -10.77 5.41
CA ALA A 15 8.70 -9.39 5.56
C ALA A 15 8.12 -8.75 6.83
N HIS A 16 6.83 -8.98 7.11
CA HIS A 16 6.18 -8.51 8.34
C HIS A 16 6.80 -9.14 9.58
N ILE A 17 7.02 -10.46 9.59
CA ILE A 17 7.71 -11.18 10.68
C ILE A 17 9.08 -10.56 10.98
N LYS A 18 9.84 -10.19 9.95
CA LYS A 18 11.11 -9.46 10.13
C LYS A 18 10.89 -8.12 10.84
N GLY A 19 9.83 -7.40 10.47
CA GLY A 19 9.42 -6.15 11.12
C GLY A 19 9.10 -6.36 12.61
N TYR A 20 8.31 -7.37 12.96
CA TYR A 20 8.00 -7.71 14.36
C TYR A 20 9.26 -8.06 15.16
N ARG A 21 10.19 -8.81 14.57
CA ARG A 21 11.48 -9.12 15.23
C ARG A 21 12.30 -7.87 15.54
N GLY A 22 12.21 -6.83 14.71
CA GLY A 22 12.86 -5.53 14.94
C GLY A 22 12.27 -4.76 16.13
N HIS A 23 11.06 -5.10 16.60
CA HIS A 23 10.34 -4.41 17.67
C HIS A 23 9.78 -5.37 18.74
N ALA A 24 10.46 -6.50 18.96
CA ALA A 24 10.01 -7.57 19.86
C ALA A 24 9.83 -7.14 21.33
N ASP A 25 10.37 -6.00 21.73
CA ASP A 25 10.17 -5.38 23.04
C ASP A 25 8.80 -4.68 23.17
N LYS A 26 8.15 -4.33 22.06
CA LYS A 26 6.90 -3.53 22.02
C LYS A 26 5.71 -4.31 21.49
N ILE A 27 5.91 -5.11 20.45
CA ILE A 27 4.86 -5.79 19.70
C ILE A 27 5.34 -7.18 19.25
N GLY A 28 4.46 -8.17 19.23
CA GLY A 28 4.84 -9.54 18.84
C GLY A 28 3.67 -10.39 18.39
N ILE A 29 3.95 -11.31 17.47
CA ILE A 29 2.98 -12.29 16.97
C ILE A 29 2.84 -13.39 18.01
N THR A 30 1.62 -13.62 18.51
CA THR A 30 1.31 -14.66 19.52
C THR A 30 0.42 -15.77 18.99
N ALA A 31 -0.24 -15.55 17.85
CA ALA A 31 -1.05 -16.53 17.15
C ALA A 31 -0.93 -16.35 15.63
N VAL A 32 -1.10 -17.42 14.88
CA VAL A 32 -1.03 -17.43 13.42
C VAL A 32 -2.19 -18.24 12.86
N ALA A 33 -2.88 -17.71 11.87
CA ALA A 33 -3.92 -18.43 11.13
C ALA A 33 -3.58 -18.51 9.64
N ASP A 34 -3.61 -19.73 9.07
CA ASP A 34 -3.50 -19.97 7.64
C ASP A 34 -4.37 -21.17 7.25
N ALA A 35 -5.13 -21.07 6.16
CA ALA A 35 -5.99 -22.15 5.69
C ALA A 35 -5.23 -23.44 5.34
N VAL A 36 -3.94 -23.33 5.08
CA VAL A 36 -3.02 -24.47 4.89
C VAL A 36 -2.40 -24.83 6.23
N GLU A 37 -2.83 -25.95 6.79
CA GLU A 37 -2.42 -26.39 8.13
C GLU A 37 -0.90 -26.47 8.33
N GLU A 38 -0.19 -26.95 7.30
CA GLU A 38 1.28 -27.04 7.31
C GLU A 38 1.93 -25.65 7.42
N THR A 39 1.36 -24.65 6.72
CA THR A 39 1.84 -23.25 6.80
C THR A 39 1.59 -22.69 8.20
N ALA A 40 0.38 -22.87 8.74
CA ALA A 40 0.03 -22.41 10.09
C ALA A 40 0.96 -22.99 11.15
N LYS A 41 1.21 -24.31 11.10
CA LYS A 41 2.11 -25.02 12.02
C LYS A 41 3.56 -24.54 11.89
N ALA A 42 4.07 -24.46 10.66
CA ALA A 42 5.45 -24.03 10.43
C ALA A 42 5.70 -22.59 10.94
N ARG A 43 4.76 -21.66 10.71
CA ARG A 43 4.85 -20.30 11.24
C ARG A 43 4.67 -20.25 12.76
N GLY A 44 3.76 -21.07 13.31
CA GLY A 44 3.59 -21.21 14.75
C GLY A 44 4.88 -21.65 15.44
N GLU A 45 5.54 -22.69 14.91
CA GLU A 45 6.85 -23.16 15.42
C GLU A 45 7.94 -22.10 15.28
N GLU A 46 8.02 -21.40 14.11
CA GLU A 46 9.01 -20.34 13.86
C GLU A 46 8.90 -19.18 14.86
N LEU A 47 7.67 -18.86 15.29
CA LEU A 47 7.36 -17.68 16.09
C LEU A 47 7.09 -17.99 17.56
N GLY A 48 6.95 -19.27 17.92
CA GLY A 48 6.45 -19.67 19.24
C GLY A 48 4.99 -19.24 19.45
N ALA A 49 4.19 -19.20 18.39
CA ALA A 49 2.82 -18.73 18.33
C ALA A 49 1.83 -19.88 18.18
N THR A 50 0.59 -19.71 18.67
CA THR A 50 -0.47 -20.72 18.55
C THR A 50 -0.96 -20.79 17.09
N PRO A 51 -0.92 -21.98 16.44
CA PRO A 51 -1.39 -22.11 15.05
C PRO A 51 -2.90 -22.39 14.98
N TYR A 52 -3.57 -21.79 13.98
CA TYR A 52 -4.97 -21.98 13.63
C TYR A 52 -5.12 -22.22 12.13
N THR A 53 -6.16 -22.94 11.72
CA THR A 53 -6.55 -23.09 10.31
C THR A 53 -7.68 -22.14 9.90
N ASP A 54 -8.35 -21.53 10.87
CA ASP A 54 -9.37 -20.50 10.67
C ASP A 54 -9.07 -19.29 11.56
N TYR A 55 -8.92 -18.11 10.96
CA TYR A 55 -8.66 -16.88 11.70
C TYR A 55 -9.84 -16.46 12.60
N ARG A 56 -11.08 -16.90 12.31
CA ARG A 56 -12.22 -16.63 13.19
C ARG A 56 -12.12 -17.39 14.51
N GLU A 57 -11.61 -18.62 14.45
CA GLU A 57 -11.29 -19.39 15.68
C GLU A 57 -10.16 -18.73 16.46
N MET A 58 -9.12 -18.24 15.80
CA MET A 58 -8.05 -17.48 16.42
C MET A 58 -8.59 -16.23 17.13
N LEU A 59 -9.42 -15.43 16.44
CA LEU A 59 -10.04 -14.22 17.00
C LEU A 59 -10.92 -14.50 18.22
N ALA A 60 -11.60 -15.64 18.26
CA ALA A 60 -12.49 -16.03 19.33
C ALA A 60 -11.74 -16.59 20.56
N ASN A 61 -10.58 -17.23 20.38
CA ASN A 61 -9.90 -17.97 21.43
C ASN A 61 -8.66 -17.25 22.00
N GLU A 62 -8.08 -16.29 21.26
CA GLU A 62 -6.85 -15.59 21.66
C GLU A 62 -7.13 -14.19 22.20
N ASP A 63 -6.39 -13.82 23.24
CA ASP A 63 -6.39 -12.47 23.79
C ASP A 63 -5.41 -11.58 22.99
N LEU A 64 -5.90 -11.05 21.85
CA LEU A 64 -5.14 -10.23 20.93
C LEU A 64 -5.46 -8.74 21.11
N ASP A 65 -4.48 -7.87 20.91
CA ASP A 65 -4.68 -6.43 20.79
C ASP A 65 -4.95 -6.02 19.33
N ALA A 66 -4.29 -6.71 18.39
CA ALA A 66 -4.37 -6.41 16.97
C ALA A 66 -4.24 -7.67 16.11
N VAL A 67 -4.54 -7.51 14.82
CA VAL A 67 -4.22 -8.50 13.78
C VAL A 67 -3.38 -7.86 12.67
N ASP A 68 -2.61 -8.70 11.99
CA ASP A 68 -1.86 -8.38 10.77
C ASP A 68 -2.36 -9.27 9.63
N ILE A 69 -2.96 -8.67 8.60
CA ILE A 69 -3.64 -9.36 7.51
C ILE A 69 -2.72 -9.41 6.29
N CYS A 70 -2.17 -10.60 6.03
CA CYS A 70 -1.25 -10.94 4.95
C CYS A 70 -1.86 -11.96 3.96
N LEU A 71 -3.09 -11.72 3.54
CA LEU A 71 -3.90 -12.61 2.70
C LEU A 71 -3.82 -12.23 1.20
N PRO A 72 -4.33 -13.09 0.29
CA PRO A 72 -4.72 -12.69 -1.06
C PRO A 72 -5.77 -11.57 -1.06
N HIS A 73 -5.69 -10.66 -2.02
CA HIS A 73 -6.47 -9.42 -2.10
C HIS A 73 -7.98 -9.59 -1.81
N HIS A 74 -8.63 -10.56 -2.46
CA HIS A 74 -10.08 -10.82 -2.34
C HIS A 74 -10.54 -11.33 -0.96
N LEU A 75 -9.62 -11.58 -0.04
CA LEU A 75 -9.91 -12.04 1.31
C LEU A 75 -9.74 -10.95 2.37
N HIS A 76 -9.22 -9.78 2.00
CA HIS A 76 -8.91 -8.71 2.95
C HIS A 76 -10.18 -8.19 3.62
N ARG A 77 -11.23 -7.84 2.84
CA ARG A 77 -12.47 -7.28 3.37
C ARG A 77 -13.08 -8.14 4.47
N ASP A 78 -13.21 -9.45 4.25
CA ASP A 78 -13.83 -10.36 5.22
C ASP A 78 -13.00 -10.50 6.49
N ALA A 79 -11.67 -10.50 6.37
CA ALA A 79 -10.77 -10.56 7.50
C ALA A 79 -10.77 -9.25 8.31
N ILE A 80 -10.81 -8.10 7.64
CA ILE A 80 -10.92 -6.78 8.26
C ILE A 80 -12.22 -6.67 9.07
N VAL A 81 -13.36 -7.00 8.46
CA VAL A 81 -14.66 -6.93 9.12
C VAL A 81 -14.68 -7.83 10.35
N ALA A 82 -14.26 -9.09 10.23
CA ALA A 82 -14.22 -10.02 11.36
C ALA A 82 -13.28 -9.55 12.50
N ALA A 83 -12.14 -8.96 12.16
CA ALA A 83 -11.21 -8.41 13.14
C ALA A 83 -11.82 -7.19 13.88
N ALA A 84 -12.48 -6.29 13.13
CA ALA A 84 -13.16 -5.13 13.69
C ALA A 84 -14.31 -5.55 14.62
N GLU A 85 -15.17 -6.49 14.20
CA GLU A 85 -16.25 -7.07 15.03
C GLU A 85 -15.72 -7.71 16.32
N ALA A 86 -14.50 -8.31 16.27
CA ALA A 86 -13.81 -8.84 17.45
C ALA A 86 -13.13 -7.74 18.30
N GLY A 87 -13.22 -6.45 17.92
CA GLY A 87 -12.62 -5.32 18.61
C GLY A 87 -11.10 -5.27 18.51
N ARG A 88 -10.50 -5.86 17.46
CA ARG A 88 -9.04 -5.88 17.26
C ARG A 88 -8.59 -4.77 16.34
N HIS A 89 -7.49 -4.07 16.69
CA HIS A 89 -6.82 -3.15 15.78
C HIS A 89 -6.24 -3.93 14.58
N ILE A 90 -6.02 -3.27 13.46
CA ILE A 90 -5.74 -3.94 12.19
C ILE A 90 -4.55 -3.28 11.49
N LEU A 91 -3.56 -4.09 11.12
CA LEU A 91 -2.62 -3.81 10.03
C LEU A 91 -3.07 -4.67 8.84
N CYS A 92 -3.28 -4.08 7.67
CA CYS A 92 -3.71 -4.83 6.50
C CYS A 92 -2.84 -4.55 5.29
N GLU A 93 -2.36 -5.62 4.64
CA GLU A 93 -1.65 -5.54 3.36
C GLU A 93 -2.51 -4.88 2.28
N LYS A 94 -1.80 -4.30 1.33
CA LYS A 94 -2.41 -3.69 0.14
C LYS A 94 -2.81 -4.76 -0.91
N PRO A 95 -3.79 -4.46 -1.77
CA PRO A 95 -4.76 -3.38 -1.69
C PRO A 95 -5.73 -3.60 -0.51
N LEU A 96 -6.24 -2.52 0.07
CA LEU A 96 -7.15 -2.63 1.22
C LEU A 96 -8.35 -3.53 0.95
N CYS A 97 -8.94 -3.42 -0.25
CA CYS A 97 -10.05 -4.23 -0.77
C CYS A 97 -10.15 -4.02 -2.29
N LEU A 98 -11.14 -4.63 -2.96
CA LEU A 98 -11.22 -4.67 -4.43
C LEU A 98 -12.35 -3.84 -5.04
N THR A 99 -13.40 -3.55 -4.29
CA THR A 99 -14.60 -2.87 -4.80
C THR A 99 -15.04 -1.72 -3.89
N ALA A 100 -15.86 -0.82 -4.43
CA ALA A 100 -16.44 0.28 -3.66
C ALA A 100 -17.35 -0.23 -2.53
N ASP A 101 -18.11 -1.30 -2.77
CA ASP A 101 -18.98 -1.92 -1.76
C ASP A 101 -18.14 -2.51 -0.62
N GLU A 102 -17.06 -3.22 -0.94
CA GLU A 102 -16.12 -3.72 0.07
C GLU A 102 -15.48 -2.58 0.87
N ALA A 103 -15.14 -1.46 0.22
CA ALA A 103 -14.60 -0.28 0.88
C ALA A 103 -15.61 0.34 1.86
N ALA A 104 -16.89 0.38 1.48
CA ALA A 104 -17.97 0.84 2.36
C ALA A 104 -18.12 -0.07 3.59
N ASP A 105 -18.08 -1.40 3.39
CA ASP A 105 -18.12 -2.38 4.49
C ASP A 105 -16.93 -2.21 5.45
N VAL A 106 -15.72 -2.06 4.92
CA VAL A 106 -14.50 -1.83 5.71
C VAL A 106 -14.63 -0.56 6.55
N ARG A 107 -15.02 0.56 5.93
CA ARG A 107 -15.21 1.84 6.65
C ARG A 107 -16.26 1.73 7.73
N ALA A 108 -17.40 1.09 7.42
CA ALA A 108 -18.48 0.89 8.37
C ALA A 108 -18.01 0.08 9.59
N ALA A 109 -17.33 -1.06 9.35
CA ALA A 109 -16.82 -1.92 10.42
C ALA A 109 -15.79 -1.21 11.31
N VAL A 110 -14.81 -0.52 10.72
CA VAL A 110 -13.79 0.23 11.47
C VAL A 110 -14.43 1.33 12.34
N THR A 111 -15.40 2.07 11.77
CA THR A 111 -16.10 3.16 12.47
C THR A 111 -17.01 2.64 13.57
N GLU A 112 -17.81 1.61 13.31
CA GLU A 112 -18.78 1.05 14.25
C GLU A 112 -18.09 0.46 15.48
N HIS A 113 -16.98 -0.25 15.28
CA HIS A 113 -16.26 -0.90 16.37
C HIS A 113 -15.14 -0.05 16.99
N GLY A 114 -14.86 1.14 16.42
CA GLY A 114 -13.88 2.10 16.96
C GLY A 114 -12.45 1.55 16.97
N VAL A 115 -12.11 0.66 16.06
CA VAL A 115 -10.77 0.08 15.94
C VAL A 115 -9.86 0.97 15.08
N THR A 116 -8.54 0.87 15.28
CA THR A 116 -7.56 1.49 14.40
C THR A 116 -7.23 0.54 13.27
N LEU A 117 -7.38 0.98 12.01
CA LEU A 117 -6.85 0.30 10.84
C LEU A 117 -5.69 1.11 10.27
N MET A 118 -4.57 0.44 10.01
CA MET A 118 -3.44 0.96 9.25
C MET A 118 -3.28 0.14 7.97
N CYS A 119 -3.21 0.82 6.82
CA CYS A 119 -2.83 0.18 5.57
C CYS A 119 -1.32 -0.06 5.53
N ALA A 120 -0.88 -1.25 5.15
CA ALA A 120 0.53 -1.60 4.99
C ALA A 120 1.11 -0.97 3.72
N HIS A 121 1.30 0.34 3.77
CA HIS A 121 1.90 1.16 2.72
C HIS A 121 3.39 1.37 3.00
N ASN A 122 4.14 0.28 3.01
CA ASN A 122 5.53 0.22 3.48
C ASN A 122 6.46 1.25 2.83
N GLN A 123 6.28 1.60 1.55
CA GLN A 123 7.16 2.56 0.86
C GLN A 123 7.01 4.00 1.37
N LEU A 124 5.97 4.34 2.14
CA LEU A 124 5.88 5.64 2.83
C LEU A 124 7.01 5.83 3.85
N PHE A 125 7.59 4.74 4.33
CA PHE A 125 8.70 4.74 5.29
C PHE A 125 10.07 4.82 4.61
N MET A 126 10.15 4.98 3.29
CA MET A 126 11.41 5.31 2.61
C MET A 126 11.89 6.69 3.07
N PRO A 127 13.16 6.84 3.48
CA PRO A 127 13.69 8.13 3.94
C PRO A 127 13.55 9.25 2.90
N THR A 128 13.64 8.91 1.61
CA THR A 128 13.44 9.84 0.52
C THR A 128 12.00 10.36 0.43
N VAL A 129 11.00 9.52 0.72
CA VAL A 129 9.59 9.91 0.75
C VAL A 129 9.31 10.82 1.94
N ALA A 130 9.80 10.44 3.13
CA ALA A 130 9.65 11.26 4.34
C ALA A 130 10.28 12.65 4.15
N LYS A 131 11.51 12.71 3.59
CA LYS A 131 12.20 13.99 3.31
C LYS A 131 11.51 14.81 2.23
N ALA A 132 10.99 14.18 1.18
CA ALA A 132 10.21 14.88 0.16
C ALA A 132 8.94 15.50 0.75
N LYS A 133 8.23 14.77 1.59
CA LYS A 133 7.03 15.26 2.27
C LYS A 133 7.36 16.45 3.18
N GLU A 134 8.44 16.36 3.96
CA GLU A 134 8.94 17.47 4.79
C GLU A 134 9.19 18.74 3.95
N LEU A 135 9.91 18.61 2.83
CA LEU A 135 10.22 19.75 1.95
C LEU A 135 8.98 20.36 1.29
N ILE A 136 8.02 19.52 0.89
CA ILE A 136 6.75 19.97 0.33
C ILE A 136 5.95 20.75 1.41
N GLU A 137 5.83 20.21 2.61
CA GLU A 137 5.10 20.84 3.72
C GLU A 137 5.78 22.11 4.22
N ALA A 138 7.10 22.17 4.17
CA ALA A 138 7.85 23.39 4.45
C ALA A 138 7.71 24.48 3.35
N GLY A 139 7.06 24.15 2.22
CA GLY A 139 6.89 25.08 1.09
C GLY A 139 8.16 25.33 0.28
N THR A 140 9.18 24.46 0.39
CA THR A 140 10.48 24.62 -0.29
C THR A 140 10.34 24.81 -1.79
N ILE A 141 9.44 24.04 -2.44
CA ILE A 141 9.15 24.16 -3.89
C ILE A 141 7.92 25.04 -4.19
N GLY A 142 7.32 25.67 -3.17
CA GLY A 142 6.07 26.43 -3.29
C GLY A 142 4.85 25.55 -3.49
N THR A 143 3.77 26.11 -4.02
CA THR A 143 2.55 25.37 -4.36
C THR A 143 2.85 24.27 -5.37
N VAL A 144 2.50 23.03 -5.04
CA VAL A 144 2.73 21.86 -5.93
C VAL A 144 1.72 21.89 -7.07
N TYR A 145 2.20 21.69 -8.29
CA TYR A 145 1.41 21.63 -9.52
C TYR A 145 1.29 20.21 -10.08
N GLU A 146 2.37 19.45 -9.98
CA GLU A 146 2.46 18.10 -10.56
C GLU A 146 3.22 17.16 -9.63
N VAL A 147 2.76 15.90 -9.56
CA VAL A 147 3.49 14.80 -8.94
C VAL A 147 3.59 13.66 -9.94
N ARG A 148 4.78 13.09 -10.09
CA ARG A 148 5.02 11.87 -10.90
C ARG A 148 5.50 10.76 -10.00
N THR A 149 5.04 9.55 -10.29
CA THR A 149 5.50 8.34 -9.60
C THR A 149 5.67 7.19 -10.60
N THR A 150 6.68 6.36 -10.37
CA THR A 150 7.00 5.25 -11.25
C THR A 150 7.33 4.01 -10.44
N ASP A 151 6.78 2.87 -10.85
CA ASP A 151 7.22 1.55 -10.38
C ASP A 151 7.16 0.55 -11.52
N SER A 152 8.28 0.38 -12.19
CA SER A 152 8.35 -0.49 -13.37
C SER A 152 9.59 -1.36 -13.30
N PHE A 153 9.42 -2.64 -13.58
CA PHE A 153 10.50 -3.60 -13.66
C PHE A 153 10.13 -4.76 -14.60
N TYR A 154 11.15 -5.38 -15.15
CA TYR A 154 10.96 -6.60 -15.92
C TYR A 154 10.81 -7.77 -14.97
N ASN A 155 9.69 -8.47 -15.04
CA ASN A 155 9.48 -9.68 -14.28
C ASN A 155 9.13 -10.86 -15.19
N ASP A 156 9.87 -11.94 -15.04
CA ASP A 156 9.67 -13.18 -15.79
C ASP A 156 8.85 -14.19 -14.99
N PHE A 157 7.62 -13.78 -14.65
CA PHE A 157 6.71 -14.62 -13.90
C PHE A 157 6.43 -15.95 -14.62
N ASP A 158 6.62 -17.06 -13.91
CA ASP A 158 6.13 -18.36 -14.34
C ASP A 158 4.60 -18.38 -14.20
N PRO A 159 3.83 -18.68 -15.26
CA PRO A 159 2.38 -18.79 -15.20
C PRO A 159 1.87 -19.69 -14.08
N SER A 160 2.60 -20.77 -13.74
CA SER A 160 2.22 -21.70 -12.67
C SER A 160 2.35 -21.11 -11.27
N SER A 161 3.15 -20.05 -11.09
CA SER A 161 3.40 -19.39 -9.81
C SER A 161 2.46 -18.24 -9.51
N MET A 162 1.69 -17.76 -10.49
CA MET A 162 0.84 -16.57 -10.33
C MET A 162 -0.38 -16.81 -9.42
N GLY A 163 -0.90 -18.05 -9.38
CA GLY A 163 -2.00 -18.40 -8.50
C GLY A 163 -3.19 -17.45 -8.63
N TRP A 164 -3.63 -16.91 -7.52
CA TRP A 164 -4.77 -15.98 -7.43
C TRP A 164 -4.54 -14.65 -8.19
N ARG A 165 -3.30 -14.27 -8.46
CA ARG A 165 -2.97 -13.05 -9.21
C ARG A 165 -3.30 -13.12 -10.70
N ALA A 166 -3.41 -14.32 -11.26
CA ALA A 166 -3.74 -14.50 -12.67
C ALA A 166 -5.20 -14.18 -13.01
N SER A 167 -6.10 -14.21 -12.04
CA SER A 167 -7.53 -13.95 -12.25
C SER A 167 -7.97 -12.60 -11.68
N SER A 168 -8.59 -11.77 -12.50
CA SER A 168 -9.12 -10.46 -12.11
C SER A 168 -10.16 -10.54 -10.98
N LYS A 169 -10.85 -11.68 -10.86
CA LYS A 169 -11.82 -11.92 -9.78
C LYS A 169 -11.17 -11.95 -8.40
N THR A 170 -9.94 -12.44 -8.30
CA THR A 170 -9.23 -12.63 -7.03
C THR A 170 -8.16 -11.56 -6.80
N SER A 171 -7.57 -11.01 -7.87
CA SER A 171 -6.59 -9.93 -7.79
C SER A 171 -7.21 -8.52 -7.83
N GLY A 172 -8.40 -8.37 -8.44
CA GLY A 172 -9.04 -7.07 -8.68
C GLY A 172 -8.66 -6.41 -10.00
N GLY A 173 -7.65 -6.92 -10.69
CA GLY A 173 -7.08 -6.40 -11.95
C GLY A 173 -5.74 -7.04 -12.24
N GLY A 174 -4.85 -6.30 -12.88
CA GLY A 174 -3.49 -6.75 -13.20
C GLY A 174 -2.42 -6.08 -12.34
N GLU A 175 -1.38 -5.63 -13.01
CA GLU A 175 -0.22 -4.97 -12.41
C GLU A 175 -0.59 -3.66 -11.68
N LEU A 176 -1.51 -2.87 -12.24
CA LEU A 176 -1.90 -1.57 -11.68
C LEU A 176 -2.44 -1.68 -10.25
N ILE A 177 -3.29 -2.67 -9.95
CA ILE A 177 -3.83 -2.85 -8.60
C ILE A 177 -2.87 -3.60 -7.68
N ASP A 178 -1.92 -4.36 -8.19
CA ASP A 178 -0.93 -5.05 -7.37
C ASP A 178 0.30 -4.16 -7.09
N THR A 179 1.24 -4.05 -8.04
CA THR A 179 2.45 -3.23 -7.85
C THR A 179 2.16 -1.74 -8.04
N GLY A 180 1.32 -1.37 -9.02
CA GLY A 180 0.92 0.01 -9.27
C GLY A 180 0.19 0.67 -8.10
N TYR A 181 -0.25 -0.12 -7.13
CA TYR A 181 -0.78 0.37 -5.86
C TYR A 181 0.26 1.19 -5.08
N HIS A 182 1.53 0.77 -5.08
CA HIS A 182 2.62 1.47 -4.40
C HIS A 182 2.83 2.90 -4.94
N PRO A 183 3.11 3.13 -6.22
CA PRO A 183 3.24 4.49 -6.74
C PRO A 183 1.96 5.30 -6.62
N THR A 184 0.77 4.67 -6.56
CA THR A 184 -0.51 5.38 -6.36
C THR A 184 -0.60 5.98 -4.95
N TYR A 185 -0.30 5.22 -3.89
CA TYR A 185 -0.33 5.79 -2.54
C TYR A 185 0.81 6.78 -2.28
N LEU A 186 1.99 6.61 -2.91
CA LEU A 186 3.05 7.61 -2.86
C LEU A 186 2.59 8.93 -3.47
N MET A 187 1.92 8.86 -4.62
CA MET A 187 1.35 10.05 -5.27
C MET A 187 0.31 10.73 -4.39
N LEU A 188 -0.65 9.99 -3.84
CA LEU A 188 -1.65 10.51 -2.92
C LEU A 188 -0.99 11.26 -1.75
N HIS A 189 0.02 10.64 -1.14
CA HIS A 189 0.75 11.20 0.01
C HIS A 189 1.48 12.49 -0.34
N LEU A 190 2.16 12.55 -1.49
CA LEU A 190 2.93 13.73 -1.92
C LEU A 190 2.05 14.85 -2.48
N ALA A 191 0.95 14.52 -3.16
CA ALA A 191 0.02 15.51 -3.72
C ALA A 191 -0.73 16.30 -2.63
N GLY A 192 -1.03 15.68 -1.49
CA GLY A 192 -1.65 16.35 -0.34
C GLY A 192 -3.09 16.84 -0.55
N GLY A 193 -3.75 16.40 -1.63
CA GLY A 193 -5.16 16.70 -1.94
C GLY A 193 -6.00 15.42 -2.04
N LEU A 194 -7.33 15.57 -2.17
CA LEU A 194 -8.22 14.45 -2.44
C LEU A 194 -8.30 14.20 -3.94
N PRO A 195 -8.20 12.93 -4.41
CA PRO A 195 -8.33 12.62 -5.82
C PRO A 195 -9.77 12.83 -6.27
N VAL A 196 -9.97 13.41 -7.46
CA VAL A 196 -11.31 13.73 -7.99
C VAL A 196 -11.62 13.07 -9.33
N GLU A 197 -10.62 12.90 -10.19
CA GLU A 197 -10.77 12.30 -11.52
C GLU A 197 -9.54 11.48 -11.87
N ALA A 198 -9.72 10.37 -12.59
CA ALA A 198 -8.61 9.59 -13.13
C ALA A 198 -8.95 8.96 -14.49
N THR A 199 -7.92 8.64 -15.26
CA THR A 199 -8.00 7.82 -16.47
C THR A 199 -6.70 7.05 -16.67
N ALA A 200 -6.73 5.95 -17.42
CA ALA A 200 -5.54 5.18 -17.72
C ALA A 200 -5.49 4.68 -19.16
N MET A 201 -4.27 4.45 -19.63
CA MET A 201 -3.98 3.57 -20.75
C MET A 201 -3.36 2.29 -20.23
N LEU A 202 -4.09 1.19 -20.38
CA LEU A 202 -3.70 -0.15 -19.95
C LEU A 202 -3.18 -0.94 -21.14
N SER A 203 -2.17 -1.76 -20.92
CA SER A 203 -1.57 -2.60 -21.96
C SER A 203 -1.15 -3.95 -21.38
N THR A 204 -1.19 -4.99 -22.24
CA THR A 204 -0.61 -6.29 -21.93
C THR A 204 0.44 -6.61 -22.99
N HIS A 205 1.71 -6.40 -22.64
CA HIS A 205 2.83 -6.60 -23.54
C HIS A 205 3.33 -8.05 -23.51
N ARG A 206 3.47 -8.63 -22.33
CA ARG A 206 4.13 -9.92 -22.11
C ARG A 206 3.26 -10.96 -21.39
N LEU A 207 2.62 -10.59 -20.27
CA LEU A 207 1.97 -11.55 -19.37
C LEU A 207 0.55 -11.92 -19.84
N LYS A 208 0.43 -12.36 -21.09
CA LYS A 208 -0.85 -12.66 -21.77
C LYS A 208 -1.64 -13.82 -21.17
N PHE A 209 -1.07 -14.54 -20.23
CA PHE A 209 -1.74 -15.60 -19.46
C PHE A 209 -2.57 -15.08 -18.29
N MET A 210 -2.42 -13.78 -17.94
CA MET A 210 -3.21 -13.11 -16.93
C MET A 210 -4.47 -12.50 -17.54
N GLU A 211 -5.53 -12.41 -16.76
CA GLU A 211 -6.75 -11.68 -17.15
C GLU A 211 -6.58 -10.15 -17.07
N GLY A 212 -5.68 -9.67 -16.22
CA GLY A 212 -5.34 -8.25 -16.05
C GLY A 212 -4.22 -7.77 -16.96
N GLU A 213 -3.98 -6.47 -16.94
CA GLU A 213 -2.87 -5.81 -17.65
C GLU A 213 -1.53 -6.06 -16.94
N ASP A 214 -0.42 -5.93 -17.69
CA ASP A 214 0.93 -5.93 -17.14
C ASP A 214 1.60 -4.55 -17.15
N SER A 215 0.90 -3.52 -17.65
CA SER A 215 1.43 -2.17 -17.79
C SER A 215 0.31 -1.14 -17.77
N ALA A 216 0.52 -0.04 -17.04
CA ALA A 216 -0.42 1.07 -16.96
C ALA A 216 0.27 2.43 -16.97
N GLN A 217 -0.39 3.41 -17.61
CA GLN A 217 -0.09 4.84 -17.49
C GLN A 217 -1.36 5.54 -17.05
N VAL A 218 -1.30 6.24 -15.92
CA VAL A 218 -2.47 6.84 -15.26
C VAL A 218 -2.29 8.34 -15.12
N LEU A 219 -3.34 9.11 -15.40
CA LEU A 219 -3.45 10.53 -15.08
C LEU A 219 -4.52 10.70 -14.00
N ILE A 220 -4.20 11.52 -13.00
CA ILE A 220 -5.04 11.75 -11.83
C ILE A 220 -5.14 13.25 -11.58
N LYS A 221 -6.33 13.74 -11.25
CA LYS A 221 -6.52 15.12 -10.81
C LYS A 221 -6.92 15.16 -9.35
N PHE A 222 -6.34 16.09 -8.61
CA PHE A 222 -6.63 16.34 -7.21
C PHE A 222 -7.43 17.64 -7.02
N ASP A 223 -8.19 17.75 -5.94
CA ASP A 223 -9.05 18.90 -5.62
C ASP A 223 -8.26 20.18 -5.31
N ASN A 224 -7.00 20.06 -4.89
CA ASN A 224 -6.08 21.18 -4.70
C ASN A 224 -5.40 21.67 -6.02
N GLY A 225 -5.80 21.11 -7.17
CA GLY A 225 -5.30 21.47 -8.48
C GLY A 225 -4.06 20.68 -8.95
N VAL A 226 -3.46 19.86 -8.11
CA VAL A 226 -2.34 18.97 -8.49
C VAL A 226 -2.80 17.98 -9.56
N VAL A 227 -1.93 17.75 -10.55
CA VAL A 227 -2.08 16.68 -11.54
C VAL A 227 -1.03 15.61 -11.29
N GLY A 228 -1.48 14.36 -11.17
CA GLY A 228 -0.61 13.19 -11.00
C GLY A 228 -0.39 12.44 -12.31
N GLN A 229 0.83 11.96 -12.53
CA GLN A 229 1.18 11.05 -13.62
C GLN A 229 1.87 9.82 -13.02
N LEU A 230 1.32 8.63 -13.29
CA LEU A 230 1.86 7.37 -12.81
C LEU A 230 2.18 6.45 -13.98
N VAL A 231 3.36 5.81 -13.93
CA VAL A 231 3.76 4.75 -14.87
C VAL A 231 4.17 3.53 -14.08
N THR A 232 3.56 2.39 -14.42
CA THR A 232 3.84 1.14 -13.72
C THR A 232 3.80 -0.05 -14.69
N SER A 233 4.70 -1.03 -14.51
CA SER A 233 4.78 -2.18 -15.43
C SER A 233 5.61 -3.33 -14.87
N TRP A 234 5.15 -4.55 -15.14
CA TRP A 234 5.94 -5.78 -15.01
C TRP A 234 6.66 -6.19 -16.31
N ALA A 235 6.45 -5.43 -17.38
CA ALA A 235 6.98 -5.75 -18.71
C ALA A 235 8.14 -4.86 -19.15
N TYR A 236 8.45 -3.80 -18.39
CA TYR A 236 9.48 -2.84 -18.78
C TYR A 236 10.84 -3.15 -18.14
N GLU A 237 11.90 -3.03 -18.96
CA GLU A 237 13.25 -2.86 -18.45
C GLU A 237 13.51 -1.35 -18.39
N PRO A 238 13.41 -0.73 -17.18
CA PRO A 238 13.53 0.72 -17.08
C PRO A 238 14.95 1.19 -17.39
N ALA A 239 15.08 2.44 -17.84
CA ALA A 239 16.38 3.06 -17.99
C ALA A 239 17.10 3.16 -16.63
N ALA A 240 18.42 3.04 -16.63
CA ALA A 240 19.24 3.00 -15.42
C ALA A 240 19.11 4.24 -14.51
N SER A 241 18.59 5.35 -15.04
CA SER A 241 18.36 6.61 -14.31
C SER A 241 16.86 6.90 -14.09
N THR A 242 16.04 5.86 -13.97
CA THR A 242 14.61 6.05 -13.83
C THR A 242 14.28 6.69 -12.48
N GLU A 243 13.57 7.80 -12.55
CA GLU A 243 13.02 8.51 -11.41
C GLU A 243 11.94 7.64 -10.72
N ARG A 244 12.00 7.53 -9.38
CA ARG A 244 10.97 6.86 -8.59
C ARG A 244 9.76 7.76 -8.37
N PHE A 245 10.04 9.02 -8.02
CA PHE A 245 9.03 10.06 -7.93
C PHE A 245 9.65 11.45 -8.12
N SER A 246 8.82 12.40 -8.54
CA SER A 246 9.14 13.84 -8.55
C SER A 246 7.90 14.68 -8.25
N ALA A 247 8.16 15.91 -7.80
CA ALA A 247 7.14 16.95 -7.67
C ALA A 247 7.64 18.26 -8.27
N VAL A 248 6.75 18.92 -9.00
CA VAL A 248 7.00 20.26 -9.60
C VAL A 248 6.09 21.25 -8.92
N GLY A 249 6.65 22.33 -8.43
CA GLY A 249 5.92 23.40 -7.78
C GLY A 249 6.25 24.79 -8.34
N GLU A 250 5.66 25.80 -7.71
CA GLU A 250 5.77 27.21 -8.10
C GLU A 250 7.22 27.71 -8.07
N LEU A 251 8.01 27.33 -7.06
CA LEU A 251 9.36 27.83 -6.84
C LEU A 251 10.44 26.90 -7.38
N GLY A 252 10.13 25.66 -7.68
CA GLY A 252 11.11 24.68 -8.14
C GLY A 252 10.56 23.28 -8.26
N SER A 253 11.44 22.29 -8.23
CA SER A 253 11.08 20.87 -8.31
C SER A 253 11.97 20.03 -7.39
N LEU A 254 11.47 18.89 -6.99
CA LEU A 254 12.24 17.82 -6.35
C LEU A 254 12.08 16.50 -7.11
N HIS A 255 13.06 15.62 -6.98
CA HIS A 255 13.01 14.28 -7.57
C HIS A 255 13.83 13.29 -6.75
N SER A 256 13.47 12.02 -6.85
CA SER A 256 14.16 10.92 -6.20
C SER A 256 14.20 9.68 -7.10
N ASP A 257 15.33 8.97 -7.06
CA ASP A 257 15.48 7.62 -7.63
C ASP A 257 15.11 6.50 -6.63
N GLY A 258 14.72 6.88 -5.41
CA GLY A 258 14.44 5.99 -4.28
C GLY A 258 15.58 5.87 -3.27
N THR A 259 16.80 6.25 -3.63
CA THR A 259 17.99 6.21 -2.75
C THR A 259 18.47 7.59 -2.34
N SER A 260 18.40 8.55 -3.23
CA SER A 260 18.71 9.95 -3.02
C SER A 260 17.49 10.84 -3.33
N LEU A 261 17.48 12.05 -2.77
CA LEU A 261 16.50 13.09 -3.05
C LEU A 261 17.23 14.38 -3.40
N SER A 262 16.83 15.04 -4.49
CA SER A 262 17.37 16.34 -4.85
C SER A 262 16.26 17.33 -5.08
N TYR A 263 16.51 18.62 -4.77
CA TYR A 263 15.66 19.70 -5.26
C TYR A 263 16.47 20.75 -6.05
N ARG A 264 15.76 21.47 -6.90
CA ARG A 264 16.28 22.60 -7.64
C ARG A 264 15.23 23.73 -7.66
N LEU A 265 15.63 24.90 -7.17
CA LEU A 265 14.77 26.10 -7.20
C LEU A 265 15.06 26.97 -8.42
N ARG A 266 14.09 27.80 -8.82
CA ARG A 266 14.24 28.80 -9.88
C ARG A 266 15.30 29.87 -9.55
N SER A 267 15.60 30.07 -8.27
CA SER A 267 16.71 30.92 -7.81
C SER A 267 18.09 30.41 -8.22
N GLY A 268 18.16 29.15 -8.64
CA GLY A 268 19.42 28.44 -8.92
C GLY A 268 19.92 27.62 -7.74
N GLU A 269 19.30 27.69 -6.58
CA GLU A 269 19.61 26.86 -5.43
C GLU A 269 19.31 25.38 -5.72
N THR A 270 20.24 24.52 -5.34
CA THR A 270 20.10 23.05 -5.44
C THR A 270 20.65 22.38 -4.22
N GLU A 271 20.02 21.32 -3.78
CA GLU A 271 20.52 20.47 -2.71
C GLU A 271 20.24 19.01 -3.01
N THR A 272 21.14 18.13 -2.59
CA THR A 272 20.98 16.67 -2.70
C THR A 272 21.17 16.05 -1.32
N PHE A 273 20.26 15.17 -0.95
CA PHE A 273 20.25 14.41 0.29
C PHE A 273 20.56 12.95 -0.03
N GLU A 274 21.72 12.48 0.45
CA GLU A 274 22.05 11.07 0.50
C GLU A 274 21.49 10.52 1.81
N LEU A 275 20.52 9.62 1.73
CA LEU A 275 19.77 9.14 2.89
C LEU A 275 20.06 7.66 3.12
N GLU A 276 20.36 7.31 4.38
CA GLU A 276 20.55 5.90 4.74
C GLU A 276 19.28 5.11 4.48
N SER A 277 19.40 3.99 3.78
CA SER A 277 18.26 3.11 3.54
C SER A 277 17.83 2.45 4.85
N VAL A 278 16.50 2.31 5.02
CA VAL A 278 15.92 1.59 6.13
C VAL A 278 15.12 0.39 5.61
N ASP A 279 14.96 -0.62 6.44
CA ASP A 279 13.98 -1.66 6.15
C ASP A 279 12.59 -1.09 6.39
N THR A 280 11.85 -0.88 5.30
CA THR A 280 10.54 -0.22 5.34
C THR A 280 9.48 -1.02 6.08
N PHE A 281 9.57 -2.35 6.10
CA PHE A 281 8.68 -3.20 6.89
C PHE A 281 8.99 -3.10 8.39
N VAL A 282 10.27 -3.01 8.77
CA VAL A 282 10.64 -2.74 10.17
C VAL A 282 10.10 -1.39 10.61
N ALA A 283 10.28 -0.35 9.79
CA ALA A 283 9.77 0.99 10.10
C ALA A 283 8.23 1.03 10.20
N GLU A 284 7.53 0.34 9.29
CA GLU A 284 6.07 0.22 9.26
C GLU A 284 5.51 -0.43 10.53
N ILE A 285 6.05 -1.60 10.92
CA ILE A 285 5.63 -2.29 12.15
C ILE A 285 5.93 -1.42 13.39
N GLY A 286 7.08 -0.73 13.40
CA GLY A 286 7.40 0.22 14.47
C GLY A 286 6.41 1.36 14.58
N HIS A 287 5.98 1.92 13.43
CA HIS A 287 4.97 2.96 13.37
C HIS A 287 3.59 2.47 13.83
N PHE A 288 3.19 1.27 13.41
CA PHE A 288 1.94 0.65 13.86
C PHE A 288 1.92 0.46 15.37
N ALA A 289 2.99 -0.13 15.93
CA ALA A 289 3.14 -0.30 17.37
C ALA A 289 3.07 1.02 18.15
N GLU A 290 3.73 2.06 17.64
CA GLU A 290 3.73 3.39 18.28
C GLU A 290 2.34 4.06 18.18
N SER A 291 1.66 3.95 17.03
CA SER A 291 0.30 4.48 16.84
C SER A 291 -0.68 3.85 17.82
N LEU A 292 -0.63 2.54 18.04
CA LEU A 292 -1.47 1.86 19.02
C LEU A 292 -1.13 2.28 20.46
N ARG A 293 0.16 2.38 20.81
CA ARG A 293 0.62 2.75 22.15
C ARG A 293 0.22 4.18 22.52
N THR A 294 0.31 5.13 21.57
CA THR A 294 0.01 6.55 21.78
C THR A 294 -1.44 6.92 21.46
N LYS A 295 -2.18 5.99 20.87
CA LYS A 295 -3.53 6.22 20.31
C LYS A 295 -3.54 7.34 19.26
N SER A 296 -2.46 7.48 18.52
CA SER A 296 -2.36 8.43 17.40
C SER A 296 -2.86 7.79 16.11
N ARG A 297 -3.35 8.64 15.20
CA ARG A 297 -3.72 8.20 13.85
C ARG A 297 -2.48 7.69 13.11
N PRO A 298 -2.52 6.49 12.50
CA PRO A 298 -1.46 6.03 11.60
C PRO A 298 -1.29 6.94 10.39
N ILE A 299 -0.12 6.84 9.75
CA ILE A 299 0.21 7.64 8.56
C ILE A 299 -0.81 7.48 7.42
N HIS A 300 -1.27 6.24 7.18
CA HIS A 300 -2.36 5.91 6.27
C HIS A 300 -3.31 4.92 6.96
N THR A 301 -4.60 5.25 6.96
CA THR A 301 -5.69 4.45 7.52
C THR A 301 -6.54 3.86 6.39
N GLU A 302 -7.71 3.34 6.72
CA GLU A 302 -8.72 2.94 5.72
C GLU A 302 -9.09 4.08 4.78
N GLU A 303 -9.04 5.34 5.24
CA GLU A 303 -9.41 6.49 4.41
C GLU A 303 -8.47 6.66 3.21
N GLU A 304 -7.15 6.61 3.43
CA GLU A 304 -6.17 6.66 2.35
C GLU A 304 -6.20 5.38 1.52
N GLY A 305 -6.41 4.21 2.13
CA GLY A 305 -6.60 2.94 1.41
C GLY A 305 -7.79 2.98 0.45
N ILE A 306 -8.90 3.54 0.89
CA ILE A 306 -10.12 3.75 0.08
C ILE A 306 -9.86 4.80 -1.02
N ALA A 307 -9.16 5.88 -0.71
CA ALA A 307 -8.81 6.90 -1.71
C ALA A 307 -7.92 6.32 -2.83
N VAL A 308 -6.94 5.49 -2.47
CA VAL A 308 -6.08 4.78 -3.45
C VAL A 308 -6.92 3.83 -4.30
N LEU A 309 -7.76 3.00 -3.68
CA LEU A 309 -8.67 2.12 -4.43
C LEU A 309 -9.57 2.93 -5.37
N GLY A 310 -10.13 4.05 -4.91
CA GLY A 310 -10.96 4.94 -5.71
C GLY A 310 -10.24 5.47 -6.97
N ILE A 311 -8.97 5.84 -6.85
CA ILE A 311 -8.12 6.23 -8.00
C ILE A 311 -8.02 5.06 -9.00
N LEU A 312 -7.72 3.86 -8.51
CA LEU A 312 -7.52 2.68 -9.37
C LEU A 312 -8.81 2.28 -10.08
N LEU A 313 -9.95 2.26 -9.37
CA LEU A 313 -11.25 1.97 -9.96
C LEU A 313 -11.63 3.01 -11.02
N ALA A 314 -11.39 4.30 -10.76
CA ALA A 314 -11.60 5.37 -11.74
C ALA A 314 -10.67 5.23 -12.95
N ALA A 315 -9.42 4.86 -12.75
CA ALA A 315 -8.46 4.60 -13.81
C ALA A 315 -8.90 3.44 -14.72
N TYR A 316 -9.33 2.31 -14.15
CA TYR A 316 -9.91 1.19 -14.89
C TYR A 316 -11.18 1.60 -15.64
N GLU A 317 -12.10 2.32 -15.00
CA GLU A 317 -13.32 2.81 -15.64
C GLU A 317 -13.02 3.79 -16.77
N GLY A 318 -12.10 4.74 -16.55
CA GLY A 318 -11.67 5.70 -17.57
C GLY A 318 -11.05 5.02 -18.78
N SER A 319 -10.23 4.01 -18.57
CA SER A 319 -9.65 3.18 -19.65
C SER A 319 -10.73 2.42 -20.43
N ARG A 320 -11.69 1.81 -19.73
CA ARG A 320 -12.78 1.02 -20.32
C ARG A 320 -13.74 1.90 -21.13
N SER A 321 -14.16 3.03 -20.58
CA SER A 321 -15.11 3.96 -21.21
C SER A 321 -14.44 4.93 -22.20
N LYS A 322 -13.12 4.96 -22.23
CA LYS A 322 -12.31 5.93 -23.03
C LYS A 322 -12.61 7.39 -22.67
N THR A 323 -12.83 7.64 -21.39
CA THR A 323 -13.14 8.97 -20.82
C THR A 323 -12.29 9.23 -19.57
N ILE A 324 -12.45 10.40 -18.98
CA ILE A 324 -11.99 10.66 -17.62
C ILE A 324 -13.13 10.27 -16.69
N ALA A 325 -12.85 9.41 -15.70
CA ALA A 325 -13.84 8.95 -14.76
C ALA A 325 -13.69 9.65 -13.40
N PRO A 326 -14.81 9.96 -12.71
CA PRO A 326 -14.75 10.51 -11.36
C PRO A 326 -14.23 9.45 -10.37
N VAL A 327 -13.41 9.88 -9.42
CA VAL A 327 -13.03 9.05 -8.28
C VAL A 327 -14.23 8.93 -7.35
N LEU A 328 -14.67 7.70 -7.11
CA LEU A 328 -15.80 7.43 -6.22
C LEU A 328 -15.47 7.84 -4.79
N LYS A 329 -16.38 8.59 -4.18
CA LYS A 329 -16.35 8.86 -2.73
C LYS A 329 -17.19 7.78 -2.07
N VAL A 330 -16.55 6.91 -1.35
CA VAL A 330 -17.20 5.86 -0.55
C VAL A 330 -17.57 6.43 0.80
#